data_71736ce4240893fe8e4b8237d6c8a8a2
#
_entry.id   71736ce4240893fe8e4b8237d6c8a8a2
#
_cell.length_a   1.000
_cell.length_b   1.000
_cell.length_c   1.000
_cell.angle_alpha   90.00
_cell.angle_beta   90.00
_cell.angle_gamma   90.00
#
_symmetry.space_group_name_H-M   'P 1'
#
loop_
_entity.id
_entity.type
_entity.pdbx_description
1 polymer ?
#
loop_
_entity_poly.entity_id
_entity_poly.type
_entity_poly.pdbx_seq_one_letter_code
_entity_poly.pdbx_strand_id
1 'polypeptide(L)'
;MSVTLKELRISKGLNQAQCAEYLGMSTRNYQNYENDAAKANTARYHAIYQKLEIYGQPDVTAAVPSQIPEFYTNVVTGTGLQALANSVAKYGKRDCFSTLQKFVAGSYNGKICILYGLRRTGKTTLLFQMLSELPIEKTAYIKVQTTDDMSRLTKDLKVLFELGYRYVFIDEITLLNDFIDTAAVLSDVFSMMGMKIVVSGTDSLGFAMANRDELYDRSVTIHTSFIPFREYARLLNICSVDSYIEYGGTLKMENMSFDDPDAAFDEVAFRDDESTRKYIDTAISRNIQHTLKNDHYGEYFNQLRELYEKGELTNVINRIVQHMNHRFVLRVVEDEFKSHDFGSAKELLLHDLPAERATVLYDVNEKQILERLKAIIEVKEKSETTVPITQEHIDKVKKYLLMLDLIVNCPERYESGKQAEHIVFSQPGMRYAIAKALVYSLMQDAYFASISEADKAYITGKILDDVKGRMLEDIVLLEVRKTAPSTMEAFKFKFDAGGEFDMVIYDKASQNCRIYEIKHSTEANEKQTLHLRDAEKCQIVENRFGPISGKFVLYRGKDTFAEGVQYLNVENFLCGLK
;
A
#
# COMPACT_ATOMS: atom_id res chain seq x y z
N MET A 1 -33.19 -2.74 -18.63
CA MET A 1 -33.80 -3.17 -17.35
C MET A 1 -33.78 -4.68 -17.35
N SER A 2 -33.09 -5.33 -16.45
CA SER A 2 -33.09 -6.80 -16.36
C SER A 2 -34.42 -7.26 -15.79
N VAL A 3 -35.08 -8.18 -16.48
CA VAL A 3 -36.34 -8.82 -16.04
C VAL A 3 -36.07 -9.54 -14.72
N THR A 4 -36.87 -9.28 -13.70
CA THR A 4 -36.75 -9.96 -12.40
C THR A 4 -37.17 -11.42 -12.48
N LEU A 5 -36.73 -12.26 -11.54
CA LEU A 5 -37.12 -13.66 -11.46
C LEU A 5 -38.66 -13.82 -11.39
N LYS A 6 -39.34 -12.90 -10.72
CA LYS A 6 -40.80 -12.83 -10.62
C LYS A 6 -41.44 -12.53 -11.97
N GLU A 7 -40.95 -11.55 -12.70
CA GLU A 7 -41.45 -11.17 -14.02
C GLU A 7 -41.23 -12.31 -15.03
N LEU A 8 -40.08 -12.97 -15.00
CA LEU A 8 -39.78 -14.12 -15.84
C LEU A 8 -40.73 -15.28 -15.56
N ARG A 9 -40.97 -15.63 -14.28
CA ARG A 9 -41.94 -16.66 -13.92
C ARG A 9 -43.35 -16.36 -14.45
N ILE A 10 -43.81 -15.12 -14.25
CA ILE A 10 -45.13 -14.68 -14.71
C ILE A 10 -45.24 -14.75 -16.24
N SER A 11 -44.18 -14.33 -16.97
CA SER A 11 -44.14 -14.41 -18.44
C SER A 11 -44.23 -15.85 -18.97
N LYS A 12 -43.80 -16.83 -18.14
CA LYS A 12 -43.90 -18.26 -18.45
C LYS A 12 -45.23 -18.89 -18.00
N GLY A 13 -46.15 -18.11 -17.42
CA GLY A 13 -47.46 -18.58 -16.97
C GLY A 13 -47.44 -19.49 -15.73
N LEU A 14 -46.37 -19.50 -14.99
CA LEU A 14 -46.18 -20.38 -13.83
C LEU A 14 -46.57 -19.67 -12.51
N ASN A 15 -47.23 -20.40 -11.59
CA ASN A 15 -47.32 -19.99 -10.20
C ASN A 15 -46.04 -20.40 -9.42
N GLN A 16 -45.87 -19.91 -8.20
CA GLN A 16 -44.65 -20.18 -7.40
C GLN A 16 -44.45 -21.66 -7.07
N ALA A 17 -45.55 -22.42 -6.85
CA ALA A 17 -45.49 -23.84 -6.56
C ALA A 17 -45.07 -24.65 -7.80
N GLN A 18 -45.65 -24.37 -8.95
CA GLN A 18 -45.29 -24.98 -10.23
C GLN A 18 -43.84 -24.67 -10.63
N CYS A 19 -43.40 -23.44 -10.38
CA CYS A 19 -42.04 -23.04 -10.64
C CYS A 19 -41.06 -23.78 -9.73
N ALA A 20 -41.36 -23.89 -8.44
CA ALA A 20 -40.54 -24.62 -7.47
C ALA A 20 -40.46 -26.12 -7.81
N GLU A 21 -41.58 -26.74 -8.22
CA GLU A 21 -41.64 -28.13 -8.66
C GLU A 21 -40.79 -28.37 -9.91
N TYR A 22 -40.90 -27.52 -10.92
CA TYR A 22 -40.06 -27.56 -12.12
C TYR A 22 -38.59 -27.46 -11.83
N LEU A 23 -38.22 -26.64 -10.84
CA LEU A 23 -36.84 -26.40 -10.42
C LEU A 23 -36.30 -27.47 -9.45
N GLY A 24 -37.13 -28.40 -8.97
CA GLY A 24 -36.77 -29.44 -8.03
C GLY A 24 -36.45 -28.91 -6.61
N MET A 25 -37.16 -27.84 -6.18
CA MET A 25 -36.93 -27.22 -4.86
C MET A 25 -38.26 -27.00 -4.11
N SER A 26 -38.19 -26.71 -2.82
CA SER A 26 -39.43 -26.38 -2.05
C SER A 26 -39.94 -24.98 -2.43
N THR A 27 -41.26 -24.80 -2.42
CA THR A 27 -41.93 -23.51 -2.69
C THR A 27 -41.38 -22.39 -1.79
N ARG A 28 -41.14 -22.69 -0.50
CA ARG A 28 -40.56 -21.73 0.44
C ARG A 28 -39.15 -21.31 0.05
N ASN A 29 -38.33 -22.22 -0.45
CA ASN A 29 -36.97 -21.93 -0.89
C ASN A 29 -36.99 -21.06 -2.17
N TYR A 30 -37.89 -21.37 -3.14
CA TYR A 30 -38.08 -20.54 -4.31
C TYR A 30 -38.52 -19.11 -3.98
N GLN A 31 -39.49 -18.96 -3.06
CA GLN A 31 -39.95 -17.64 -2.58
C GLN A 31 -38.83 -16.79 -1.98
N ASN A 32 -37.90 -17.42 -1.30
CA ASN A 32 -36.73 -16.71 -0.76
C ASN A 32 -35.84 -16.12 -1.86
N TYR A 33 -35.72 -16.77 -3.02
CA TYR A 33 -34.98 -16.23 -4.15
C TYR A 33 -35.74 -15.17 -4.92
N GLU A 34 -37.08 -15.30 -5.02
CA GLU A 34 -37.91 -14.35 -5.71
C GLU A 34 -38.10 -13.02 -4.96
N ASN A 35 -38.09 -13.05 -3.61
CA ASN A 35 -38.42 -11.90 -2.76
C ASN A 35 -37.20 -11.24 -2.07
N ASP A 36 -36.05 -11.90 -2.03
CA ASP A 36 -34.85 -11.40 -1.33
C ASP A 36 -33.86 -10.79 -2.32
N ALA A 37 -33.82 -9.46 -2.37
CA ALA A 37 -32.91 -8.70 -3.24
C ALA A 37 -31.42 -9.03 -2.98
N ALA A 38 -31.05 -9.44 -1.75
CA ALA A 38 -29.67 -9.82 -1.43
C ALA A 38 -29.25 -11.14 -2.11
N LYS A 39 -30.20 -11.97 -2.53
CA LYS A 39 -29.94 -13.22 -3.25
C LYS A 39 -29.91 -13.07 -4.77
N ALA A 40 -30.37 -11.93 -5.31
CA ALA A 40 -30.44 -11.68 -6.74
C ALA A 40 -29.09 -11.79 -7.48
N ASN A 41 -27.97 -11.63 -6.77
CA ASN A 41 -26.60 -11.70 -7.31
C ASN A 41 -25.89 -13.02 -6.98
N THR A 42 -26.59 -14.03 -6.49
CA THR A 42 -25.97 -15.33 -6.20
C THR A 42 -25.97 -16.24 -7.44
N ALA A 43 -24.97 -17.12 -7.55
CA ALA A 43 -24.89 -18.11 -8.63
C ALA A 43 -26.15 -18.96 -8.71
N ARG A 44 -26.77 -19.28 -7.58
CA ARG A 44 -28.02 -20.03 -7.52
C ARG A 44 -29.22 -19.28 -8.09
N TYR A 45 -29.29 -17.96 -7.84
CA TYR A 45 -30.33 -17.13 -8.47
C TYR A 45 -30.21 -17.15 -10.00
N HIS A 46 -28.99 -17.03 -10.52
CA HIS A 46 -28.73 -17.06 -11.95
C HIS A 46 -29.02 -18.43 -12.57
N ALA A 47 -28.71 -19.52 -11.88
CA ALA A 47 -29.04 -20.87 -12.33
C ALA A 47 -30.59 -21.08 -12.37
N ILE A 48 -31.31 -20.55 -11.37
CA ILE A 48 -32.78 -20.52 -11.37
C ILE A 48 -33.30 -19.74 -12.57
N TYR A 49 -32.77 -18.55 -12.82
CA TYR A 49 -33.16 -17.66 -13.90
C TYR A 49 -32.96 -18.33 -15.26
N GLN A 50 -31.78 -18.88 -15.53
CA GLN A 50 -31.47 -19.57 -16.78
C GLN A 50 -32.37 -20.77 -17.02
N LYS A 51 -32.64 -21.57 -15.99
CA LYS A 51 -33.54 -22.72 -16.08
C LYS A 51 -34.97 -22.33 -16.40
N LEU A 52 -35.47 -21.22 -15.84
CA LEU A 52 -36.77 -20.68 -16.16
C LEU A 52 -36.87 -20.05 -17.55
N GLU A 53 -35.78 -19.44 -18.02
CA GLU A 53 -35.74 -18.80 -19.34
C GLU A 53 -36.01 -19.80 -20.47
N ILE A 54 -35.52 -21.03 -20.33
CA ILE A 54 -35.72 -22.11 -21.32
C ILE A 54 -37.02 -22.91 -21.11
N TYR A 55 -37.82 -22.62 -20.06
CA TYR A 55 -39.10 -23.30 -19.84
C TYR A 55 -40.05 -23.12 -21.03
N GLY A 56 -40.53 -24.24 -21.57
CA GLY A 56 -41.49 -24.24 -22.70
C GLY A 56 -40.84 -24.08 -24.09
N GLN A 57 -39.53 -24.10 -24.23
CA GLN A 57 -38.87 -24.19 -25.54
C GLN A 57 -38.74 -25.66 -25.96
N PRO A 58 -39.00 -26.02 -27.24
CA PRO A 58 -38.81 -27.40 -27.71
C PRO A 58 -37.33 -27.77 -27.69
N ASP A 59 -37.05 -28.99 -27.25
CA ASP A 59 -35.76 -29.63 -27.04
C ASP A 59 -34.56 -29.07 -27.82
N VAL A 60 -33.74 -28.26 -27.15
CA VAL A 60 -32.34 -28.17 -27.42
C VAL A 60 -31.69 -29.01 -26.32
N THR A 61 -31.32 -30.25 -26.65
CA THR A 61 -30.62 -31.18 -25.74
C THR A 61 -29.20 -30.69 -25.45
N ALA A 62 -29.06 -29.62 -24.66
CA ALA A 62 -27.94 -29.40 -23.77
C ALA A 62 -28.42 -29.89 -22.41
N ALA A 63 -27.78 -30.87 -21.83
CA ALA A 63 -28.10 -31.41 -20.52
C ALA A 63 -28.19 -30.28 -19.49
N VAL A 64 -29.41 -29.81 -19.19
CA VAL A 64 -29.67 -28.90 -18.08
C VAL A 64 -29.45 -29.73 -16.82
N PRO A 65 -28.56 -29.31 -15.90
CA PRO A 65 -28.34 -30.01 -14.65
C PRO A 65 -29.70 -30.23 -13.95
N SER A 66 -30.01 -31.46 -13.59
CA SER A 66 -31.29 -31.84 -12.96
C SER A 66 -31.52 -31.20 -11.59
N GLN A 67 -30.48 -30.59 -11.02
CA GLN A 67 -30.50 -29.83 -9.76
C GLN A 67 -29.68 -28.57 -9.91
N ILE A 68 -30.16 -27.44 -9.37
CA ILE A 68 -29.40 -26.20 -9.27
C ILE A 68 -28.31 -26.41 -8.21
N PRO A 69 -27.02 -26.22 -8.55
CA PRO A 69 -25.93 -26.48 -7.61
C PRO A 69 -26.05 -25.58 -6.39
N GLU A 70 -25.87 -26.16 -5.23
CA GLU A 70 -25.79 -25.44 -3.97
C GLU A 70 -24.32 -25.15 -3.67
N PHE A 71 -23.99 -23.85 -3.56
CA PHE A 71 -22.66 -23.41 -3.15
C PHE A 71 -22.60 -23.21 -1.64
N TYR A 72 -21.49 -23.60 -1.05
CA TYR A 72 -21.24 -23.48 0.40
C TYR A 72 -20.69 -22.11 0.76
N THR A 73 -19.96 -21.47 -0.19
CA THR A 73 -19.37 -20.14 -0.04
C THR A 73 -20.13 -19.10 -0.85
N ASN A 74 -19.76 -17.84 -0.74
CA ASN A 74 -20.41 -16.75 -1.48
C ASN A 74 -19.88 -16.65 -2.92
N VAL A 75 -20.36 -17.54 -3.79
CA VAL A 75 -20.00 -17.60 -5.21
C VAL A 75 -20.88 -16.64 -6.01
N VAL A 76 -20.24 -15.81 -6.83
CA VAL A 76 -20.89 -14.85 -7.75
C VAL A 76 -20.53 -15.20 -9.19
N THR A 77 -21.54 -15.32 -10.06
CA THR A 77 -21.40 -15.62 -11.49
C THR A 77 -22.40 -14.80 -12.32
N GLY A 78 -22.32 -14.86 -13.64
CA GLY A 78 -23.31 -14.27 -14.56
C GLY A 78 -23.49 -12.76 -14.37
N THR A 79 -24.74 -12.30 -14.26
CA THR A 79 -25.08 -10.88 -14.15
C THR A 79 -24.51 -10.21 -12.89
N GLY A 80 -24.37 -10.96 -11.79
CA GLY A 80 -23.70 -10.45 -10.58
C GLY A 80 -22.24 -10.13 -10.83
N LEU A 81 -21.54 -10.98 -11.58
CA LEU A 81 -20.15 -10.75 -11.97
C LEU A 81 -20.02 -9.49 -12.86
N GLN A 82 -20.95 -9.30 -13.81
CA GLN A 82 -20.99 -8.12 -14.66
C GLN A 82 -21.19 -6.83 -13.84
N ALA A 83 -22.03 -6.87 -12.82
CA ALA A 83 -22.26 -5.73 -11.94
C ALA A 83 -20.98 -5.35 -11.17
N LEU A 84 -20.23 -6.36 -10.66
CA LEU A 84 -18.94 -6.12 -9.99
C LEU A 84 -17.91 -5.51 -10.96
N ALA A 85 -17.77 -6.04 -12.17
CA ALA A 85 -16.89 -5.51 -13.20
C ALA A 85 -17.24 -4.06 -13.57
N ASN A 86 -18.51 -3.76 -13.76
CA ASN A 86 -18.99 -2.42 -14.10
C ASN A 86 -18.74 -1.39 -12.98
N SER A 87 -18.75 -1.80 -11.71
CA SER A 87 -18.54 -0.91 -10.56
C SER A 87 -17.17 -0.24 -10.58
N VAL A 88 -16.20 -0.85 -11.22
CA VAL A 88 -14.79 -0.36 -11.28
C VAL A 88 -14.39 0.16 -12.67
N ALA A 89 -15.30 0.20 -13.64
CA ALA A 89 -15.00 0.56 -15.03
C ALA A 89 -14.42 1.98 -15.18
N LYS A 90 -14.77 2.90 -14.27
CA LYS A 90 -14.28 4.28 -14.25
C LYS A 90 -12.84 4.42 -13.73
N TYR A 91 -12.28 3.40 -13.08
CA TYR A 91 -10.98 3.49 -12.42
C TYR A 91 -9.84 3.08 -13.35
N GLY A 92 -8.73 3.83 -13.30
CA GLY A 92 -7.50 3.46 -13.98
C GLY A 92 -6.89 2.17 -13.43
N LYS A 93 -6.17 1.45 -14.28
CA LYS A 93 -5.49 0.21 -13.90
C LYS A 93 -4.13 0.49 -13.27
N ARG A 94 -3.78 -0.23 -12.22
CA ARG A 94 -2.43 -0.22 -11.65
C ARG A 94 -1.42 -0.90 -12.58
N ASP A 95 -0.13 -0.56 -12.46
CA ASP A 95 0.93 -1.14 -13.30
C ASP A 95 1.01 -2.67 -13.14
N CYS A 96 0.80 -3.17 -11.93
CA CYS A 96 0.78 -4.60 -11.63
C CYS A 96 -0.37 -5.38 -12.30
N PHE A 97 -1.38 -4.69 -12.85
CA PHE A 97 -2.45 -5.31 -13.62
C PHE A 97 -1.93 -6.08 -14.84
N SER A 98 -0.87 -5.59 -15.48
CA SER A 98 -0.23 -6.28 -16.60
C SER A 98 0.33 -7.66 -16.23
N THR A 99 0.83 -7.82 -15.00
CA THR A 99 1.30 -9.11 -14.48
C THR A 99 0.14 -10.08 -14.26
N LEU A 100 -1.00 -9.57 -13.74
CA LEU A 100 -2.21 -10.37 -13.60
C LEU A 100 -2.75 -10.83 -14.97
N GLN A 101 -2.78 -9.94 -15.97
CA GLN A 101 -3.17 -10.28 -17.36
C GLN A 101 -2.26 -11.37 -17.94
N LYS A 102 -0.94 -11.24 -17.79
CA LYS A 102 0.03 -12.27 -18.26
C LYS A 102 -0.21 -13.61 -17.60
N PHE A 103 -0.53 -13.65 -16.30
CA PHE A 103 -0.87 -14.90 -15.61
C PHE A 103 -2.14 -15.52 -16.18
N VAL A 104 -3.20 -14.75 -16.32
CA VAL A 104 -4.51 -15.25 -16.78
C VAL A 104 -4.45 -15.73 -18.24
N ALA A 105 -3.74 -15.00 -19.11
CA ALA A 105 -3.57 -15.35 -20.52
C ALA A 105 -2.51 -16.46 -20.77
N GLY A 106 -1.59 -16.65 -19.83
CA GLY A 106 -0.44 -17.55 -20.00
C GLY A 106 -0.74 -19.03 -19.68
N SER A 107 0.22 -19.89 -20.01
CA SER A 107 0.15 -21.34 -19.78
C SER A 107 0.76 -21.74 -18.44
N TYR A 108 0.29 -21.14 -17.34
CA TYR A 108 0.76 -21.44 -15.98
C TYR A 108 -0.01 -22.63 -15.38
N ASN A 109 0.26 -23.86 -15.89
CA ASN A 109 -0.36 -25.07 -15.33
C ASN A 109 0.29 -25.41 -13.98
N GLY A 110 -0.54 -25.77 -12.99
CA GLY A 110 -0.09 -26.08 -11.64
C GLY A 110 0.36 -24.86 -10.84
N LYS A 111 0.07 -23.62 -11.31
CA LYS A 111 0.35 -22.39 -10.55
C LYS A 111 -0.92 -21.59 -10.30
N ILE A 112 -0.99 -20.92 -9.15
CA ILE A 112 -2.02 -19.94 -8.81
C ILE A 112 -1.41 -18.54 -8.80
N CYS A 113 -2.24 -17.51 -8.96
CA CYS A 113 -1.80 -16.12 -8.76
C CYS A 113 -2.23 -15.63 -7.38
N ILE A 114 -1.29 -15.09 -6.62
CA ILE A 114 -1.50 -14.52 -5.30
C ILE A 114 -1.40 -13.00 -5.39
N LEU A 115 -2.50 -12.30 -5.14
CA LEU A 115 -2.58 -10.85 -5.09
C LEU A 115 -2.72 -10.39 -3.62
N TYR A 116 -1.66 -9.86 -3.02
CA TYR A 116 -1.66 -9.54 -1.61
C TYR A 116 -1.06 -8.16 -1.31
N GLY A 117 -1.31 -7.66 -0.11
CA GLY A 117 -0.81 -6.38 0.37
C GLY A 117 -1.80 -5.68 1.30
N LEU A 118 -1.44 -4.49 1.74
CA LEU A 118 -2.21 -3.70 2.72
C LEU A 118 -3.63 -3.39 2.23
N ARG A 119 -4.53 -3.07 3.15
CA ARG A 119 -5.86 -2.57 2.82
C ARG A 119 -5.76 -1.25 2.06
N ARG A 120 -6.76 -0.96 1.21
CA ARG A 120 -6.87 0.26 0.39
C ARG A 120 -5.79 0.43 -0.68
N THR A 121 -5.12 -0.66 -1.09
CA THR A 121 -4.14 -0.67 -2.19
C THR A 121 -4.73 -1.16 -3.52
N GLY A 122 -6.04 -1.33 -3.61
CA GLY A 122 -6.75 -1.62 -4.86
C GLY A 122 -6.84 -3.09 -5.26
N LYS A 123 -6.59 -4.06 -4.37
CA LYS A 123 -6.65 -5.51 -4.69
C LYS A 123 -7.99 -5.94 -5.30
N THR A 124 -9.10 -5.71 -4.60
CA THR A 124 -10.45 -6.06 -5.09
C THR A 124 -10.77 -5.33 -6.39
N THR A 125 -10.34 -4.07 -6.54
CA THR A 125 -10.49 -3.31 -7.79
C THR A 125 -9.76 -3.99 -8.94
N LEU A 126 -8.52 -4.46 -8.73
CA LEU A 126 -7.76 -5.21 -9.75
C LEU A 126 -8.46 -6.52 -10.14
N LEU A 127 -9.03 -7.26 -9.16
CA LEU A 127 -9.83 -8.45 -9.45
C LEU A 127 -11.02 -8.10 -10.34
N PHE A 128 -11.82 -7.10 -9.96
CA PHE A 128 -13.01 -6.69 -10.72
C PHE A 128 -12.67 -6.14 -12.11
N GLN A 129 -11.56 -5.43 -12.25
CA GLN A 129 -11.04 -5.01 -13.56
C GLN A 129 -10.66 -6.21 -14.43
N MET A 130 -10.10 -7.28 -13.85
CA MET A 130 -9.77 -8.50 -14.60
C MET A 130 -11.03 -9.26 -15.03
N LEU A 131 -12.10 -9.28 -14.19
CA LEU A 131 -13.38 -9.87 -14.54
C LEU A 131 -13.98 -9.27 -15.82
N SER A 132 -13.77 -7.96 -16.07
CA SER A 132 -14.28 -7.28 -17.27
C SER A 132 -13.60 -7.72 -18.58
N GLU A 133 -12.45 -8.38 -18.50
CA GLU A 133 -11.67 -8.83 -19.66
C GLU A 133 -11.89 -10.32 -19.99
N LEU A 134 -12.70 -11.03 -19.20
CA LEU A 134 -12.86 -12.46 -19.28
C LEU A 134 -14.29 -12.85 -19.71
N PRO A 135 -14.45 -14.03 -20.34
CA PRO A 135 -15.76 -14.55 -20.70
C PRO A 135 -16.57 -14.86 -19.43
N ILE A 136 -17.68 -14.17 -19.26
CA ILE A 136 -18.52 -14.22 -18.05
C ILE A 136 -19.02 -15.64 -17.76
N GLU A 137 -19.37 -16.38 -18.79
CA GLU A 137 -19.88 -17.76 -18.69
C GLU A 137 -18.83 -18.77 -18.21
N LYS A 138 -17.55 -18.38 -18.19
CA LYS A 138 -16.43 -19.22 -17.73
C LYS A 138 -15.75 -18.66 -16.49
N THR A 139 -16.27 -17.57 -15.92
CA THR A 139 -15.62 -16.82 -14.84
C THR A 139 -16.50 -16.82 -13.59
N ALA A 140 -15.89 -17.06 -12.43
CA ALA A 140 -16.54 -16.98 -11.12
C ALA A 140 -15.70 -16.14 -10.14
N TYR A 141 -16.38 -15.46 -9.24
CA TYR A 141 -15.79 -14.73 -8.12
C TYR A 141 -16.35 -15.29 -6.82
N ILE A 142 -15.47 -15.47 -5.84
CA ILE A 142 -15.81 -15.99 -4.52
C ILE A 142 -15.31 -14.97 -3.47
N LYS A 143 -16.24 -14.46 -2.65
CA LYS A 143 -15.89 -13.65 -1.48
C LYS A 143 -15.89 -14.52 -0.25
N VAL A 144 -14.70 -14.81 0.27
CA VAL A 144 -14.54 -15.63 1.48
C VAL A 144 -14.98 -14.87 2.73
N GLN A 145 -15.61 -15.57 3.65
CA GLN A 145 -16.03 -15.10 4.97
C GLN A 145 -15.30 -15.88 6.07
N THR A 146 -15.26 -15.34 7.27
CA THR A 146 -14.62 -15.97 8.45
C THR A 146 -15.29 -17.28 8.91
N THR A 147 -16.49 -17.56 8.42
CA THR A 147 -17.25 -18.80 8.67
C THR A 147 -16.96 -19.91 7.68
N ASP A 148 -16.20 -19.60 6.60
CA ASP A 148 -15.84 -20.56 5.56
C ASP A 148 -14.58 -21.33 5.94
N ASP A 149 -14.38 -22.46 5.27
CA ASP A 149 -13.20 -23.32 5.37
C ASP A 149 -12.77 -23.83 3.97
N MET A 150 -11.55 -24.37 3.87
CA MET A 150 -11.02 -24.90 2.61
C MET A 150 -11.81 -26.09 2.08
N SER A 151 -12.46 -26.88 2.96
CA SER A 151 -13.28 -28.00 2.53
C SER A 151 -14.52 -27.53 1.76
N ARG A 152 -15.21 -26.50 2.25
CA ARG A 152 -16.35 -25.86 1.56
C ARG A 152 -15.93 -25.23 0.24
N LEU A 153 -14.84 -24.45 0.25
CA LEU A 153 -14.29 -23.84 -0.95
C LEU A 153 -13.92 -24.90 -2.00
N THR A 154 -13.29 -26.00 -1.59
CA THR A 154 -12.91 -27.10 -2.48
C THR A 154 -14.13 -27.77 -3.13
N LYS A 155 -15.24 -27.94 -2.39
CA LYS A 155 -16.50 -28.46 -2.95
C LYS A 155 -17.06 -27.52 -4.01
N ASP A 156 -17.07 -26.21 -3.73
CA ASP A 156 -17.56 -25.23 -4.69
C ASP A 156 -16.69 -25.18 -5.95
N LEU A 157 -15.36 -25.26 -5.80
CA LEU A 157 -14.45 -25.31 -6.94
C LEU A 157 -14.68 -26.55 -7.83
N LYS A 158 -15.00 -27.71 -7.24
CA LYS A 158 -15.39 -28.91 -8.02
C LYS A 158 -16.67 -28.69 -8.81
N VAL A 159 -17.69 -28.15 -8.16
CA VAL A 159 -18.97 -27.82 -8.84
C VAL A 159 -18.75 -26.80 -9.95
N LEU A 160 -17.97 -25.76 -9.72
CA LEU A 160 -17.63 -24.76 -10.74
C LEU A 160 -16.89 -25.38 -11.92
N PHE A 161 -15.93 -26.27 -11.66
CA PHE A 161 -15.20 -26.97 -12.72
C PHE A 161 -16.14 -27.83 -13.58
N GLU A 162 -17.03 -28.62 -12.97
CA GLU A 162 -18.02 -29.46 -13.66
C GLU A 162 -18.99 -28.63 -14.50
N LEU A 163 -19.36 -27.42 -14.03
CA LEU A 163 -20.19 -26.47 -14.76
C LEU A 163 -19.46 -25.74 -15.89
N GLY A 164 -18.16 -25.98 -16.08
CA GLY A 164 -17.39 -25.39 -17.16
C GLY A 164 -16.68 -24.08 -16.85
N TYR A 165 -16.72 -23.61 -15.60
CA TYR A 165 -15.95 -22.44 -15.19
C TYR A 165 -14.44 -22.73 -15.21
N ARG A 166 -13.65 -21.75 -15.67
CA ARG A 166 -12.20 -21.92 -15.84
C ARG A 166 -11.39 -20.81 -15.19
N TYR A 167 -12.00 -19.66 -14.93
CA TYR A 167 -11.36 -18.52 -14.27
C TYR A 167 -12.05 -18.29 -12.92
N VAL A 168 -11.32 -18.46 -11.83
CA VAL A 168 -11.88 -18.31 -10.49
C VAL A 168 -11.05 -17.33 -9.68
N PHE A 169 -11.72 -16.29 -9.18
CA PHE A 169 -11.15 -15.24 -8.37
C PHE A 169 -11.67 -15.38 -6.94
N ILE A 170 -10.75 -15.58 -5.99
CA ILE A 170 -11.09 -15.83 -4.58
C ILE A 170 -10.55 -14.67 -3.76
N ASP A 171 -11.43 -13.85 -3.22
CA ASP A 171 -11.06 -12.64 -2.48
C ASP A 171 -11.10 -12.89 -0.96
N GLU A 172 -10.08 -12.37 -0.27
CA GLU A 172 -9.82 -12.49 1.18
C GLU A 172 -9.63 -13.95 1.65
N ILE A 173 -8.95 -14.78 0.85
CA ILE A 173 -8.73 -16.21 1.18
C ILE A 173 -8.02 -16.42 2.51
N THR A 174 -7.20 -15.48 2.97
CA THR A 174 -6.51 -15.53 4.27
C THR A 174 -7.43 -15.44 5.48
N LEU A 175 -8.74 -15.26 5.28
CA LEU A 175 -9.74 -15.41 6.33
C LEU A 175 -10.01 -16.88 6.70
N LEU A 176 -9.67 -17.83 5.82
CA LEU A 176 -9.76 -19.27 6.11
C LEU A 176 -8.66 -19.68 7.08
N ASN A 177 -9.04 -20.24 8.20
CA ASN A 177 -8.09 -20.64 9.25
C ASN A 177 -7.11 -21.73 8.79
N ASP A 178 -7.55 -22.60 7.88
CA ASP A 178 -6.81 -23.75 7.32
C ASP A 178 -6.13 -23.45 5.97
N PHE A 179 -6.17 -22.21 5.49
CA PHE A 179 -5.60 -21.84 4.20
C PHE A 179 -4.11 -22.15 4.09
N ILE A 180 -3.32 -21.79 5.12
CA ILE A 180 -1.86 -21.89 5.07
C ILE A 180 -1.44 -23.37 4.89
N ASP A 181 -2.10 -24.29 5.60
CA ASP A 181 -1.75 -25.71 5.62
C ASP A 181 -2.32 -26.51 4.43
N THR A 182 -3.28 -25.92 3.69
CA THR A 182 -4.02 -26.65 2.65
C THR A 182 -4.01 -25.95 1.29
N ALA A 183 -3.27 -24.84 1.16
CA ALA A 183 -3.23 -24.03 -0.06
C ALA A 183 -2.76 -24.81 -1.30
N ALA A 184 -1.95 -25.84 -1.14
CA ALA A 184 -1.45 -26.66 -2.23
C ALA A 184 -2.55 -27.30 -3.08
N VAL A 185 -3.74 -27.58 -2.52
CA VAL A 185 -4.85 -28.18 -3.28
C VAL A 185 -5.32 -27.29 -4.44
N LEU A 186 -5.17 -25.95 -4.31
CA LEU A 186 -5.53 -25.01 -5.37
C LEU A 186 -4.64 -25.15 -6.60
N SER A 187 -3.35 -25.41 -6.38
CA SER A 187 -2.37 -25.63 -7.45
C SER A 187 -2.40 -27.07 -7.96
N ASP A 188 -2.27 -28.05 -7.05
CA ASP A 188 -2.03 -29.46 -7.39
C ASP A 188 -3.27 -30.14 -7.96
N VAL A 189 -4.47 -29.65 -7.65
CA VAL A 189 -5.70 -30.20 -8.18
C VAL A 189 -6.29 -29.27 -9.23
N PHE A 190 -6.76 -28.11 -8.81
CA PHE A 190 -7.60 -27.27 -9.68
C PHE A 190 -6.82 -26.57 -10.80
N SER A 191 -5.62 -26.04 -10.50
CA SER A 191 -4.80 -25.44 -11.55
C SER A 191 -4.26 -26.50 -12.53
N MET A 192 -3.92 -27.70 -12.05
CA MET A 192 -3.54 -28.83 -12.91
C MET A 192 -4.70 -29.32 -13.79
N MET A 193 -5.95 -29.20 -13.31
CA MET A 193 -7.14 -29.47 -14.12
C MET A 193 -7.45 -28.36 -15.14
N GLY A 194 -6.64 -27.30 -15.20
CA GLY A 194 -6.76 -26.21 -16.17
C GLY A 194 -7.60 -25.02 -15.70
N MET A 195 -7.93 -24.93 -14.42
CA MET A 195 -8.51 -23.70 -13.85
C MET A 195 -7.43 -22.63 -13.62
N LYS A 196 -7.72 -21.40 -13.98
CA LYS A 196 -6.93 -20.22 -13.61
C LYS A 196 -7.45 -19.67 -12.29
N ILE A 197 -6.69 -19.85 -11.22
CA ILE A 197 -7.07 -19.42 -9.87
C ILE A 197 -6.26 -18.20 -9.49
N VAL A 198 -6.95 -17.14 -9.13
CA VAL A 198 -6.39 -15.92 -8.57
C VAL A 198 -6.93 -15.76 -7.16
N VAL A 199 -6.05 -15.74 -6.17
CA VAL A 199 -6.43 -15.53 -4.77
C VAL A 199 -5.97 -14.16 -4.31
N SER A 200 -6.76 -13.50 -3.48
CA SER A 200 -6.35 -12.25 -2.85
C SER A 200 -6.55 -12.26 -1.35
N GLY A 201 -5.82 -11.39 -0.67
CA GLY A 201 -5.99 -11.18 0.76
C GLY A 201 -5.08 -10.09 1.31
N THR A 202 -5.33 -9.74 2.57
CA THR A 202 -4.60 -8.69 3.26
C THR A 202 -3.52 -9.23 4.21
N ASP A 203 -3.62 -10.47 4.66
CA ASP A 203 -2.60 -11.10 5.52
C ASP A 203 -1.37 -11.53 4.72
N SER A 204 -0.43 -10.58 4.56
CA SER A 204 0.83 -10.82 3.84
C SER A 204 1.69 -11.88 4.51
N LEU A 205 1.58 -12.06 5.83
CA LEU A 205 2.33 -13.07 6.57
C LEU A 205 1.79 -14.47 6.26
N GLY A 206 0.46 -14.65 6.26
CA GLY A 206 -0.17 -15.91 5.87
C GLY A 206 0.23 -16.35 4.46
N PHE A 207 0.24 -15.41 3.50
CA PHE A 207 0.72 -15.71 2.14
C PHE A 207 2.21 -16.03 2.08
N ALA A 208 3.05 -15.31 2.82
CA ALA A 208 4.49 -15.59 2.84
C ALA A 208 4.79 -16.99 3.40
N MET A 209 4.05 -17.43 4.40
CA MET A 209 4.16 -18.77 4.98
C MET A 209 3.64 -19.84 4.02
N ALA A 210 2.41 -19.67 3.51
CA ALA A 210 1.84 -20.60 2.54
C ALA A 210 2.75 -20.74 1.30
N ASN A 211 3.35 -19.64 0.83
CA ASN A 211 4.24 -19.64 -0.33
C ASN A 211 5.58 -20.34 -0.04
N ARG A 212 6.09 -20.25 1.20
CA ARG A 212 7.33 -20.93 1.57
C ARG A 212 7.15 -22.44 1.69
N ASP A 213 6.03 -22.89 2.24
CA ASP A 213 5.83 -24.27 2.65
C ASP A 213 4.96 -25.02 1.62
N GLU A 214 3.74 -24.60 1.35
CA GLU A 214 2.77 -25.30 0.52
C GLU A 214 2.80 -24.90 -0.96
N LEU A 215 3.10 -23.63 -1.26
CA LEU A 215 3.02 -23.06 -2.62
C LEU A 215 4.40 -22.76 -3.23
N TYR A 216 5.47 -23.37 -2.71
CA TYR A 216 6.81 -23.20 -3.25
C TYR A 216 6.85 -23.57 -4.74
N ASP A 217 7.28 -22.63 -5.60
CA ASP A 217 7.24 -22.71 -7.08
C ASP A 217 5.86 -22.98 -7.71
N ARG A 218 4.77 -22.90 -6.93
CA ARG A 218 3.38 -23.13 -7.34
C ARG A 218 2.56 -21.86 -7.43
N SER A 219 3.21 -20.71 -7.28
CA SER A 219 2.54 -19.41 -7.28
C SER A 219 3.24 -18.36 -8.12
N VAL A 220 2.46 -17.41 -8.62
CA VAL A 220 2.92 -16.11 -9.12
C VAL A 220 2.41 -15.06 -8.17
N THR A 221 3.30 -14.29 -7.55
CA THR A 221 2.93 -13.32 -6.51
C THR A 221 2.94 -11.90 -7.04
N ILE A 222 1.89 -11.15 -6.69
CA ILE A 222 1.73 -9.72 -6.99
C ILE A 222 1.53 -8.99 -5.65
N HIS A 223 2.50 -8.17 -5.27
CA HIS A 223 2.44 -7.39 -4.04
C HIS A 223 1.95 -5.97 -4.33
N THR A 224 0.93 -5.49 -3.61
CA THR A 224 0.23 -4.24 -3.92
C THR A 224 0.46 -3.12 -2.91
N SER A 225 1.22 -3.34 -1.83
CA SER A 225 1.38 -2.36 -0.74
C SER A 225 2.07 -1.08 -1.18
N PHE A 226 3.06 -1.18 -2.05
CA PHE A 226 3.74 -0.02 -2.59
C PHE A 226 2.96 0.56 -3.78
N ILE A 227 2.62 1.85 -3.69
CA ILE A 227 1.98 2.63 -4.75
C ILE A 227 2.97 3.72 -5.16
N PRO A 228 3.70 3.57 -6.27
CA PRO A 228 4.69 4.56 -6.69
C PRO A 228 4.04 5.88 -7.11
N PHE A 229 4.83 6.96 -7.06
CA PHE A 229 4.39 8.30 -7.46
C PHE A 229 3.78 8.32 -8.87
N ARG A 230 4.37 7.61 -9.83
CA ARG A 230 3.83 7.53 -11.20
C ARG A 230 2.41 6.96 -11.28
N GLU A 231 2.11 5.92 -10.45
CA GLU A 231 0.76 5.37 -10.37
C GLU A 231 -0.20 6.34 -9.67
N TYR A 232 0.23 6.93 -8.55
CA TYR A 232 -0.52 7.95 -7.83
C TYR A 232 -0.88 9.12 -8.74
N ALA A 233 0.10 9.68 -9.43
CA ALA A 233 -0.09 10.80 -10.35
C ALA A 233 -1.07 10.46 -11.48
N ARG A 234 -0.90 9.29 -12.11
CA ARG A 234 -1.73 8.84 -13.23
C ARG A 234 -3.17 8.49 -12.80
N LEU A 235 -3.32 7.76 -11.68
CA LEU A 235 -4.62 7.25 -11.26
C LEU A 235 -5.50 8.34 -10.64
N LEU A 236 -4.90 9.31 -9.95
CA LEU A 236 -5.61 10.42 -9.31
C LEU A 236 -5.58 11.71 -10.14
N ASN A 237 -4.83 11.74 -11.25
CA ASN A 237 -4.60 12.93 -12.08
C ASN A 237 -3.97 14.09 -11.28
N ILE A 238 -3.06 13.77 -10.34
CA ILE A 238 -2.38 14.72 -9.45
C ILE A 238 -0.88 14.53 -9.58
N CYS A 239 -0.21 15.35 -10.41
CA CYS A 239 1.24 15.33 -10.58
C CYS A 239 1.90 16.33 -9.64
N SER A 240 1.97 16.01 -8.34
CA SER A 240 2.57 16.84 -7.29
C SER A 240 3.20 15.97 -6.23
N VAL A 241 4.52 16.13 -6.02
CA VAL A 241 5.23 15.43 -4.93
C VAL A 241 4.74 15.87 -3.55
N ASP A 242 4.30 17.12 -3.38
CA ASP A 242 3.71 17.57 -2.10
C ASP A 242 2.45 16.79 -1.77
N SER A 243 1.54 16.65 -2.74
CA SER A 243 0.32 15.87 -2.55
C SER A 243 0.64 14.39 -2.29
N TYR A 244 1.67 13.85 -2.92
CA TYR A 244 2.10 12.47 -2.67
C TYR A 244 2.75 12.32 -1.30
N ILE A 245 3.54 13.29 -0.82
CA ILE A 245 4.09 13.31 0.54
C ILE A 245 2.96 13.34 1.56
N GLU A 246 1.92 14.15 1.32
CA GLU A 246 0.83 14.36 2.29
C GLU A 246 -0.21 13.22 2.30
N TYR A 247 -0.49 12.59 1.16
CA TYR A 247 -1.60 11.63 1.01
C TYR A 247 -1.22 10.31 0.35
N GLY A 248 0.01 10.15 -0.13
CA GLY A 248 0.46 8.96 -0.83
C GLY A 248 0.48 7.69 0.02
N GLY A 249 0.35 6.55 -0.65
CA GLY A 249 0.38 5.21 -0.05
C GLY A 249 -0.98 4.51 -0.05
N THR A 250 -2.09 5.21 -0.32
CA THR A 250 -3.41 4.62 -0.53
C THR A 250 -4.06 5.15 -1.80
N LEU A 251 -4.94 4.33 -2.40
CA LEU A 251 -5.77 4.73 -3.54
C LEU A 251 -7.21 4.83 -3.05
N LYS A 252 -7.59 5.97 -2.50
CA LYS A 252 -8.97 6.24 -2.21
C LYS A 252 -9.48 7.20 -3.27
N MET A 253 -10.43 6.76 -4.08
CA MET A 253 -10.88 7.45 -5.29
C MET A 253 -12.29 8.05 -5.17
N GLU A 254 -13.08 7.69 -4.17
CA GLU A 254 -14.42 8.23 -3.98
C GLU A 254 -14.34 9.53 -3.17
N ASN A 255 -14.76 10.63 -3.80
CA ASN A 255 -14.87 11.99 -3.24
C ASN A 255 -13.54 12.73 -2.95
N MET A 256 -12.47 12.47 -3.69
CA MET A 256 -11.33 13.34 -3.68
C MET A 256 -11.55 14.54 -4.62
N SER A 257 -12.45 15.45 -4.26
CA SER A 257 -12.39 16.82 -4.71
C SER A 257 -11.56 17.59 -3.67
N PHE A 258 -10.28 17.83 -3.98
CA PHE A 258 -9.43 18.68 -3.12
C PHE A 258 -9.94 20.12 -3.05
N ASP A 259 -10.86 20.50 -3.92
CA ASP A 259 -11.46 21.83 -4.02
C ASP A 259 -12.84 21.92 -3.32
N ASP A 260 -13.35 20.81 -2.76
CA ASP A 260 -14.62 20.81 -2.03
C ASP A 260 -14.35 20.72 -0.53
N PRO A 261 -14.44 21.83 0.21
CA PRO A 261 -14.27 21.85 1.67
C PRO A 261 -15.32 21.05 2.44
N ASP A 262 -16.47 20.73 1.79
CA ASP A 262 -17.56 19.92 2.35
C ASP A 262 -17.48 18.45 1.92
N ALA A 263 -16.56 18.09 1.02
CA ALA A 263 -16.27 16.69 0.74
C ALA A 263 -15.84 16.02 2.05
N ALA A 264 -16.51 14.94 2.42
CA ALA A 264 -16.29 14.26 3.70
C ALA A 264 -14.83 13.80 3.84
N PHE A 265 -13.99 14.67 4.39
CA PHE A 265 -12.58 14.41 4.75
C PHE A 265 -12.45 13.21 5.69
N ASP A 266 -13.54 12.73 6.30
CA ASP A 266 -13.57 11.57 7.20
C ASP A 266 -13.08 10.27 6.59
N GLU A 267 -12.82 10.28 5.27
CA GLU A 267 -12.44 9.08 4.56
C GLU A 267 -10.98 9.03 4.09
N VAL A 268 -10.18 10.09 4.24
CA VAL A 268 -8.75 10.09 3.90
C VAL A 268 -7.95 9.35 4.97
N ALA A 269 -7.11 8.40 4.55
CA ALA A 269 -6.39 7.53 5.50
C ALA A 269 -5.34 8.27 6.36
N PHE A 270 -4.82 9.41 5.88
CA PHE A 270 -3.68 10.12 6.49
C PHE A 270 -3.96 11.61 6.68
N ARG A 271 -5.19 11.98 7.03
CA ARG A 271 -5.55 13.38 7.28
C ARG A 271 -4.87 13.94 8.53
N ASP A 272 -4.90 13.18 9.61
CA ASP A 272 -4.45 13.54 10.94
C ASP A 272 -3.94 12.30 11.71
N ASP A 273 -3.51 12.50 12.95
CA ASP A 273 -2.99 11.43 13.83
C ASP A 273 -4.05 10.36 14.10
N GLU A 274 -5.32 10.74 14.31
CA GLU A 274 -6.41 9.82 14.61
C GLU A 274 -6.73 8.91 13.43
N SER A 275 -6.91 9.47 12.24
CA SER A 275 -7.14 8.69 11.01
C SER A 275 -5.96 7.79 10.68
N THR A 276 -4.74 8.24 10.94
CA THR A 276 -3.51 7.47 10.76
C THR A 276 -3.44 6.30 11.75
N ARG A 277 -3.74 6.51 13.04
CA ARG A 277 -3.84 5.44 14.04
C ARG A 277 -4.90 4.40 13.65
N LYS A 278 -6.08 4.86 13.24
CA LYS A 278 -7.15 3.97 12.77
C LYS A 278 -6.73 3.15 11.54
N TYR A 279 -5.92 3.74 10.65
CA TYR A 279 -5.34 2.99 9.53
C TYR A 279 -4.35 1.93 10.02
N ILE A 280 -3.43 2.27 10.93
CA ILE A 280 -2.46 1.32 11.51
C ILE A 280 -3.21 0.15 12.18
N ASP A 281 -4.25 0.45 12.96
CA ASP A 281 -5.07 -0.57 13.63
C ASP A 281 -5.75 -1.53 12.65
N THR A 282 -6.36 -0.98 11.60
CA THR A 282 -7.19 -1.75 10.68
C THR A 282 -6.42 -2.40 9.54
N ALA A 283 -5.37 -1.75 9.05
CA ALA A 283 -4.63 -2.19 7.87
C ALA A 283 -3.32 -2.90 8.22
N ILE A 284 -2.77 -2.70 9.40
CA ILE A 284 -1.51 -3.31 9.83
C ILE A 284 -1.75 -4.32 10.95
N SER A 285 -2.26 -3.87 12.10
CA SER A 285 -2.37 -4.73 13.29
C SER A 285 -3.35 -5.88 13.10
N ARG A 286 -4.49 -5.66 12.42
CA ARG A 286 -5.47 -6.73 12.18
C ARG A 286 -5.03 -7.76 11.14
N ASN A 287 -4.12 -7.40 10.25
CA ASN A 287 -3.67 -8.32 9.20
C ASN A 287 -2.88 -9.50 9.74
N ILE A 288 -2.14 -9.33 10.85
CA ILE A 288 -1.36 -10.42 11.45
C ILE A 288 -2.20 -11.34 12.34
N GLN A 289 -3.38 -10.90 12.79
CA GLN A 289 -4.16 -11.61 13.82
C GLN A 289 -4.60 -13.01 13.38
N HIS A 290 -4.91 -13.23 12.10
CA HIS A 290 -5.30 -14.55 11.58
C HIS A 290 -4.12 -15.52 11.62
N THR A 291 -2.94 -15.08 11.18
CA THR A 291 -1.73 -15.91 11.21
C THR A 291 -1.31 -16.26 12.65
N LEU A 292 -1.45 -15.34 13.60
CA LEU A 292 -1.10 -15.60 15.01
C LEU A 292 -2.01 -16.63 15.71
N LYS A 293 -3.23 -16.82 15.21
CA LYS A 293 -4.16 -17.84 15.72
C LYS A 293 -3.79 -19.27 15.30
N ASN A 294 -3.02 -19.42 14.23
CA ASN A 294 -2.55 -20.71 13.76
C ASN A 294 -1.42 -21.21 14.68
N ASP A 295 -1.60 -22.36 15.31
CA ASP A 295 -0.65 -22.90 16.31
C ASP A 295 0.73 -23.17 15.72
N HIS A 296 0.80 -23.68 14.50
CA HIS A 296 2.06 -24.04 13.85
C HIS A 296 2.91 -22.82 13.48
N TYR A 297 2.29 -21.75 13.01
CA TYR A 297 2.98 -20.53 12.55
C TYR A 297 3.08 -19.45 13.63
N GLY A 298 2.20 -19.48 14.62
CA GLY A 298 2.25 -18.60 15.79
C GLY A 298 3.56 -18.72 16.57
N GLU A 299 4.22 -19.88 16.56
CA GLU A 299 5.52 -20.10 17.21
C GLU A 299 6.64 -19.21 16.62
N TYR A 300 6.60 -18.90 15.33
CA TYR A 300 7.58 -18.02 14.69
C TYR A 300 7.50 -16.57 15.17
N PHE A 301 6.34 -16.16 15.70
CA PHE A 301 6.06 -14.83 16.24
C PHE A 301 5.52 -14.91 17.68
N ASN A 302 6.07 -15.81 18.52
CA ASN A 302 5.59 -16.05 19.88
C ASN A 302 5.38 -14.77 20.70
N GLN A 303 6.31 -13.79 20.60
CA GLN A 303 6.18 -12.54 21.33
C GLN A 303 4.99 -11.69 20.84
N LEU A 304 4.70 -11.71 19.53
CA LEU A 304 3.53 -11.01 18.98
C LEU A 304 2.24 -11.76 19.32
N ARG A 305 2.28 -13.10 19.39
CA ARG A 305 1.16 -13.93 19.85
C ARG A 305 0.83 -13.65 21.31
N GLU A 306 1.82 -13.60 22.20
CA GLU A 306 1.61 -13.22 23.60
C GLU A 306 0.98 -11.82 23.75
N LEU A 307 1.42 -10.85 22.95
CA LEU A 307 0.81 -9.52 22.91
C LEU A 307 -0.63 -9.55 22.40
N TYR A 308 -0.90 -10.39 21.41
CA TYR A 308 -2.25 -10.59 20.88
C TYR A 308 -3.19 -11.19 21.93
N GLU A 309 -2.76 -12.23 22.65
CA GLU A 309 -3.52 -12.89 23.71
C GLU A 309 -3.80 -11.95 24.90
N LYS A 310 -2.88 -11.00 25.17
CA LYS A 310 -3.06 -9.94 26.17
C LYS A 310 -3.90 -8.75 25.68
N GLY A 311 -4.30 -8.72 24.39
CA GLY A 311 -5.01 -7.60 23.79
C GLY A 311 -4.14 -6.36 23.51
N GLU A 312 -2.81 -6.48 23.61
CA GLU A 312 -1.86 -5.36 23.53
C GLU A 312 -1.15 -5.23 22.16
N LEU A 313 -1.33 -6.19 21.26
CA LEU A 313 -0.61 -6.22 19.99
C LEU A 313 -0.77 -4.92 19.19
N THR A 314 -2.01 -4.44 19.05
CA THR A 314 -2.32 -3.20 18.30
C THR A 314 -1.62 -1.99 18.91
N ASN A 315 -1.67 -1.87 20.23
CA ASN A 315 -1.02 -0.78 20.95
C ASN A 315 0.51 -0.81 20.76
N VAL A 316 1.14 -1.98 20.87
CA VAL A 316 2.59 -2.14 20.69
C VAL A 316 3.02 -1.84 19.25
N ILE A 317 2.27 -2.31 18.23
CA ILE A 317 2.57 -1.98 16.83
C ILE A 317 2.45 -0.47 16.58
N ASN A 318 1.37 0.17 17.04
CA ASN A 318 1.18 1.61 16.91
C ASN A 318 2.36 2.39 17.53
N ARG A 319 2.75 2.06 18.74
CA ARG A 319 3.85 2.72 19.45
C ARG A 319 5.19 2.55 18.72
N ILE A 320 5.49 1.37 18.19
CA ILE A 320 6.73 1.14 17.43
C ILE A 320 6.71 1.93 16.12
N VAL A 321 5.61 1.95 15.38
CA VAL A 321 5.49 2.74 14.15
C VAL A 321 5.62 4.24 14.44
N GLN A 322 4.95 4.73 15.49
CA GLN A 322 5.08 6.13 15.92
C GLN A 322 6.51 6.48 16.35
N HIS A 323 7.14 5.65 17.18
CA HIS A 323 8.51 5.84 17.61
C HIS A 323 9.49 5.93 16.42
N MET A 324 9.36 5.06 15.42
CA MET A 324 10.18 5.12 14.21
C MET A 324 10.02 6.45 13.47
N ASN A 325 8.81 6.99 13.39
CA ASN A 325 8.52 8.25 12.71
C ASN A 325 8.91 9.47 13.56
N HIS A 326 8.72 9.44 14.88
CA HIS A 326 9.21 10.49 15.79
C HIS A 326 10.74 10.62 15.74
N ARG A 327 11.45 9.48 15.71
CA ARG A 327 12.92 9.48 15.52
C ARG A 327 13.36 10.04 14.16
N PHE A 328 12.56 9.86 13.14
CA PHE A 328 12.82 10.50 11.85
C PHE A 328 12.75 12.03 11.97
N VAL A 329 11.66 12.57 12.55
CA VAL A 329 11.50 14.02 12.75
C VAL A 329 12.64 14.59 13.61
N LEU A 330 13.00 13.91 14.70
CA LEU A 330 14.13 14.35 15.55
C LEU A 330 15.43 14.46 14.77
N ARG A 331 15.73 13.48 13.90
CA ARG A 331 16.94 13.53 13.06
C ARG A 331 16.91 14.68 12.06
N VAL A 332 15.74 14.92 11.42
CA VAL A 332 15.59 16.05 10.50
C VAL A 332 15.93 17.35 11.22
N VAL A 333 15.32 17.58 12.39
CA VAL A 333 15.57 18.78 13.19
C VAL A 333 17.03 18.86 13.68
N GLU A 334 17.64 17.75 14.12
CA GLU A 334 19.04 17.70 14.55
C GLU A 334 20.02 18.00 13.41
N ASP A 335 19.76 17.49 12.21
CA ASP A 335 20.63 17.67 11.04
C ASP A 335 20.55 19.11 10.53
N GLU A 336 19.36 19.73 10.49
CA GLU A 336 19.17 21.14 10.13
C GLU A 336 19.88 22.09 11.12
N PHE A 337 19.82 21.78 12.41
CA PHE A 337 20.54 22.58 13.41
C PHE A 337 22.06 22.49 13.29
N LYS A 338 22.61 21.39 12.77
CA LYS A 338 24.04 21.25 12.51
C LYS A 338 24.50 21.99 11.25
N SER A 339 23.62 22.13 10.25
CA SER A 339 23.94 22.76 8.96
C SER A 339 23.98 24.29 9.01
N HIS A 340 23.63 24.92 10.14
CA HIS A 340 23.54 26.39 10.32
C HIS A 340 22.56 27.12 9.39
N ASP A 341 21.76 26.41 8.60
CA ASP A 341 20.81 27.03 7.66
C ASP A 341 19.66 27.76 8.37
N PHE A 342 19.34 27.38 9.60
CA PHE A 342 18.42 28.15 10.46
C PHE A 342 18.96 29.54 10.77
N GLY A 343 20.27 29.69 10.98
CA GLY A 343 20.93 30.98 11.18
C GLY A 343 20.86 31.86 9.93
N SER A 344 21.10 31.28 8.75
CA SER A 344 21.05 32.03 7.47
C SER A 344 19.65 32.41 7.05
N ALA A 345 18.65 31.55 7.26
CA ALA A 345 17.25 31.86 7.02
C ALA A 345 16.75 32.94 8.03
N LYS A 346 17.23 32.86 9.27
CA LYS A 346 16.97 33.84 10.32
C LYS A 346 17.56 35.22 9.97
N GLU A 347 18.78 35.28 9.44
CA GLU A 347 19.42 36.53 8.98
C GLU A 347 18.72 37.14 7.77
N LEU A 348 18.29 36.32 6.79
CA LEU A 348 17.52 36.78 5.61
C LEU A 348 16.16 37.36 6.00
N LEU A 349 15.45 36.70 6.95
CA LEU A 349 14.16 37.19 7.43
C LEU A 349 14.28 38.44 8.32
N LEU A 350 15.37 38.57 9.08
CA LEU A 350 15.64 39.75 9.89
C LEU A 350 15.89 40.99 9.01
N HIS A 351 16.36 40.79 7.76
CA HIS A 351 16.56 41.87 6.81
C HIS A 351 15.25 42.45 6.27
N ASP A 352 14.18 41.64 6.22
CA ASP A 352 12.89 41.98 5.62
C ASP A 352 11.76 42.26 6.65
N LEU A 353 12.01 42.03 7.97
CA LEU A 353 11.03 42.23 9.02
C LEU A 353 11.24 43.55 9.80
N PRO A 354 10.15 44.19 10.26
CA PRO A 354 10.23 45.32 11.22
C PRO A 354 11.02 44.91 12.48
N ALA A 355 11.87 45.82 12.98
CA ALA A 355 12.80 45.57 14.10
C ALA A 355 12.17 44.98 15.37
N GLU A 356 10.86 45.20 15.60
CA GLU A 356 10.08 44.68 16.73
C GLU A 356 9.78 43.17 16.63
N ARG A 357 9.74 42.60 15.40
CA ARG A 357 9.53 41.17 15.18
C ARG A 357 10.85 40.38 15.18
N ALA A 358 11.94 41.02 14.86
CA ALA A 358 13.28 40.41 14.87
C ALA A 358 13.69 39.92 16.26
N THR A 359 13.30 40.60 17.31
CA THR A 359 13.65 40.27 18.71
C THR A 359 13.03 38.96 19.18
N VAL A 360 11.81 38.62 18.76
CA VAL A 360 11.11 37.39 19.20
C VAL A 360 11.74 36.13 18.60
N LEU A 361 12.19 36.20 17.33
CA LEU A 361 12.86 35.07 16.68
C LEU A 361 14.29 34.84 17.20
N TYR A 362 14.97 35.88 17.76
CA TYR A 362 16.28 35.75 18.41
C TYR A 362 16.21 34.92 19.70
N ASP A 363 15.07 34.96 20.41
CA ASP A 363 14.89 34.25 21.68
C ASP A 363 14.52 32.78 21.52
N VAL A 364 14.16 32.31 20.31
CA VAL A 364 13.87 30.90 20.07
C VAL A 364 15.17 30.12 19.91
N ASN A 365 15.57 29.44 20.97
CA ASN A 365 16.79 28.65 21.00
C ASN A 365 16.52 27.26 20.34
N GLU A 366 17.24 26.98 19.27
CA GLU A 366 17.18 25.72 18.50
C GLU A 366 17.34 24.48 19.39
N LYS A 367 18.28 24.53 20.36
CA LYS A 367 18.47 23.44 21.32
C LYS A 367 17.21 23.20 22.18
N GLN A 368 16.48 24.25 22.51
CA GLN A 368 15.25 24.12 23.28
C GLN A 368 14.13 23.51 22.45
N ILE A 369 14.02 23.80 21.15
CA ILE A 369 13.07 23.13 20.25
C ILE A 369 13.32 21.62 20.29
N LEU A 370 14.56 21.19 20.13
CA LEU A 370 14.94 19.78 20.16
C LEU A 370 14.67 19.12 21.52
N GLU A 371 15.02 19.79 22.63
CA GLU A 371 14.74 19.30 23.98
C GLU A 371 13.23 19.17 24.25
N ARG A 372 12.41 20.13 23.79
CA ARG A 372 10.96 20.07 23.92
C ARG A 372 10.34 18.98 23.07
N LEU A 373 10.81 18.79 21.83
CA LEU A 373 10.39 17.65 21.00
C LEU A 373 10.70 16.31 21.69
N LYS A 374 11.89 16.15 22.25
CA LYS A 374 12.25 14.95 23.02
C LYS A 374 11.33 14.75 24.23
N ALA A 375 11.07 15.81 24.99
CA ALA A 375 10.19 15.75 26.14
C ALA A 375 8.73 15.38 25.77
N ILE A 376 8.19 15.93 24.67
CA ILE A 376 6.85 15.62 24.18
C ILE A 376 6.77 14.15 23.76
N ILE A 377 7.77 13.64 23.07
CA ILE A 377 7.84 12.23 22.66
C ILE A 377 7.89 11.33 23.90
N GLU A 378 8.72 11.64 24.90
CA GLU A 378 8.79 10.87 26.13
C GLU A 378 7.46 10.85 26.90
N VAL A 379 6.75 11.97 26.96
CA VAL A 379 5.43 12.05 27.63
C VAL A 379 4.40 11.20 26.87
N LYS A 380 4.35 11.31 25.55
CA LYS A 380 3.46 10.48 24.71
C LYS A 380 3.78 8.99 24.87
N GLU A 381 5.04 8.60 24.82
CA GLU A 381 5.48 7.22 24.99
C GLU A 381 5.14 6.66 26.39
N LYS A 382 5.27 7.46 27.44
CA LYS A 382 4.94 7.06 28.82
C LYS A 382 3.41 6.96 29.03
N SER A 383 2.63 7.88 28.52
CA SER A 383 1.18 7.90 28.69
C SER A 383 0.47 6.72 28.01
N GLU A 384 1.06 6.18 26.97
CA GLU A 384 0.53 5.05 26.20
C GLU A 384 1.09 3.69 26.66
N THR A 385 1.94 3.66 27.73
CA THR A 385 2.62 2.44 28.18
C THR A 385 1.71 1.60 29.05
N THR A 386 1.07 0.58 28.47
CA THR A 386 0.36 -0.49 29.19
C THR A 386 1.24 -1.72 29.38
N VAL A 387 2.15 -1.98 28.45
CA VAL A 387 3.11 -3.10 28.49
C VAL A 387 4.51 -2.59 28.12
N PRO A 388 5.59 -3.01 28.81
CA PRO A 388 6.95 -2.64 28.43
C PRO A 388 7.31 -3.23 27.06
N ILE A 389 7.79 -2.38 26.15
CA ILE A 389 8.28 -2.80 24.83
C ILE A 389 9.74 -3.24 24.96
N THR A 390 10.01 -4.50 24.63
CA THR A 390 11.35 -5.07 24.58
C THR A 390 12.00 -4.87 23.20
N GLN A 391 13.32 -5.00 23.12
CA GLN A 391 14.04 -4.99 21.84
C GLN A 391 13.53 -6.10 20.91
N GLU A 392 13.17 -7.25 21.46
CA GLU A 392 12.64 -8.38 20.70
C GLU A 392 11.27 -8.05 20.07
N HIS A 393 10.39 -7.34 20.79
CA HIS A 393 9.13 -6.82 20.21
C HIS A 393 9.42 -5.90 19.02
N ILE A 394 10.38 -4.99 19.14
CA ILE A 394 10.78 -4.07 18.06
C ILE A 394 11.26 -4.85 16.84
N ASP A 395 12.14 -5.83 17.03
CA ASP A 395 12.73 -6.62 15.95
C ASP A 395 11.65 -7.47 15.22
N LYS A 396 10.71 -8.08 15.97
CA LYS A 396 9.61 -8.85 15.38
C LYS A 396 8.62 -7.96 14.62
N VAL A 397 8.24 -6.81 15.19
CA VAL A 397 7.37 -5.84 14.49
C VAL A 397 8.09 -5.29 13.25
N LYS A 398 9.37 -4.90 13.35
CA LYS A 398 10.16 -4.46 12.19
C LYS A 398 10.16 -5.51 11.08
N LYS A 399 10.40 -6.78 11.42
CA LYS A 399 10.36 -7.88 10.45
C LYS A 399 8.97 -8.02 9.81
N TYR A 400 7.91 -7.92 10.58
CA TYR A 400 6.55 -7.93 10.07
C TYR A 400 6.28 -6.76 9.11
N LEU A 401 6.69 -5.54 9.46
CA LEU A 401 6.51 -4.36 8.61
C LEU A 401 7.30 -4.47 7.29
N LEU A 402 8.49 -5.11 7.30
CA LEU A 402 9.25 -5.44 6.08
C LEU A 402 8.49 -6.45 5.20
N MET A 403 7.87 -7.48 5.79
CA MET A 403 7.07 -8.46 5.04
C MET A 403 5.80 -7.85 4.43
N LEU A 404 5.23 -6.83 5.07
CA LEU A 404 4.13 -6.04 4.52
C LEU A 404 4.56 -5.09 3.39
N ASP A 405 5.86 -4.94 3.13
CA ASP A 405 6.44 -3.90 2.28
C ASP A 405 6.04 -2.47 2.73
N LEU A 406 5.70 -2.32 4.01
CA LEU A 406 5.37 -1.02 4.60
C LEU A 406 6.62 -0.21 4.91
N ILE A 407 7.69 -0.90 5.28
CA ILE A 407 9.04 -0.34 5.38
C ILE A 407 9.97 -1.07 4.44
N VAL A 408 10.94 -0.35 3.90
CA VAL A 408 11.97 -0.89 3.02
C VAL A 408 13.33 -0.48 3.57
N ASN A 409 14.25 -1.43 3.60
CA ASN A 409 15.61 -1.15 4.00
C ASN A 409 16.42 -0.66 2.79
N CYS A 410 16.80 0.61 2.80
CA CYS A 410 17.66 1.24 1.81
C CYS A 410 19.10 1.26 2.34
N PRO A 411 20.10 0.84 1.55
CA PRO A 411 21.48 0.88 2.01
C PRO A 411 21.98 2.32 2.17
N GLU A 412 22.67 2.54 3.26
CA GLU A 412 23.47 3.74 3.51
C GLU A 412 24.94 3.31 3.63
N ARG A 413 25.79 3.83 2.77
CA ARG A 413 27.21 3.49 2.69
C ARG A 413 28.05 4.67 3.11
N TYR A 414 29.12 4.39 3.83
CA TYR A 414 30.05 5.39 4.35
C TYR A 414 31.40 5.31 3.65
N GLU A 415 32.10 6.43 3.60
CA GLU A 415 33.48 6.52 3.12
C GLU A 415 34.40 5.56 3.87
N SER A 416 34.23 5.39 5.19
CA SER A 416 34.96 4.43 6.02
C SER A 416 34.72 2.94 5.66
N GLY A 417 33.79 2.64 4.74
CA GLY A 417 33.38 1.27 4.39
C GLY A 417 32.28 0.70 5.28
N LYS A 418 31.88 1.42 6.32
CA LYS A 418 30.71 1.08 7.13
C LYS A 418 29.45 1.04 6.25
N GLN A 419 28.55 0.13 6.56
CA GLN A 419 27.21 0.09 6.00
C GLN A 419 26.18 0.22 7.12
N ALA A 420 25.12 0.95 6.86
CA ALA A 420 23.99 1.08 7.77
C ALA A 420 22.67 0.85 7.02
N GLU A 421 21.65 0.56 7.79
CA GLU A 421 20.30 0.44 7.29
C GLU A 421 19.60 1.80 7.39
N HIS A 422 19.06 2.25 6.28
CA HIS A 422 18.17 3.40 6.21
C HIS A 422 16.74 2.90 5.95
N ILE A 423 15.85 3.07 6.93
CA ILE A 423 14.47 2.60 6.84
C ILE A 423 13.60 3.66 6.22
N VAL A 424 13.02 3.35 5.08
CA VAL A 424 12.06 4.19 4.36
C VAL A 424 10.67 3.59 4.46
N PHE A 425 9.66 4.42 4.73
CA PHE A 425 8.26 4.01 4.69
C PHE A 425 7.72 4.11 3.26
N SER A 426 7.05 3.06 2.80
CA SER A 426 6.46 3.00 1.45
C SER A 426 5.15 3.80 1.34
N GLN A 427 4.62 4.29 2.46
CA GLN A 427 3.43 5.12 2.54
C GLN A 427 3.79 6.50 3.11
N PRO A 428 4.16 7.46 2.27
CA PRO A 428 4.62 8.76 2.72
C PRO A 428 3.55 9.52 3.51
N GLY A 429 2.28 9.48 3.12
CA GLY A 429 1.21 10.19 3.81
C GLY A 429 1.09 9.80 5.29
N MET A 430 1.30 8.51 5.62
CA MET A 430 1.32 8.06 7.02
C MET A 430 2.46 8.72 7.82
N ARG A 431 3.67 8.75 7.26
CA ARG A 431 4.84 9.37 7.91
C ARG A 431 4.63 10.88 8.11
N TYR A 432 4.13 11.56 7.07
CA TYR A 432 3.90 13.00 7.12
C TYR A 432 2.82 13.38 8.13
N ALA A 433 1.70 12.64 8.20
CA ALA A 433 0.64 12.89 9.18
C ALA A 433 1.14 12.78 10.62
N ILE A 434 1.97 11.77 10.94
CA ILE A 434 2.59 11.60 12.26
C ILE A 434 3.57 12.76 12.54
N ALA A 435 4.39 13.15 11.57
CA ALA A 435 5.32 14.27 11.70
C ALA A 435 4.57 15.58 11.96
N LYS A 436 3.52 15.85 11.19
CA LYS A 436 2.67 17.03 11.33
C LYS A 436 2.02 17.10 12.71
N ALA A 437 1.47 15.98 13.22
CA ALA A 437 0.88 15.90 14.55
C ALA A 437 1.91 16.18 15.66
N LEU A 438 3.15 15.71 15.52
CA LEU A 438 4.22 15.98 16.47
C LEU A 438 4.61 17.47 16.48
N VAL A 439 4.76 18.09 15.32
CA VAL A 439 5.12 19.52 15.20
C VAL A 439 4.00 20.41 15.76
N TYR A 440 2.73 20.09 15.49
CA TYR A 440 1.61 20.81 16.11
C TYR A 440 1.59 20.65 17.63
N SER A 441 1.90 19.46 18.15
CA SER A 441 2.01 19.26 19.60
C SER A 441 3.12 20.10 20.23
N LEU A 442 4.23 20.31 19.50
CA LEU A 442 5.32 21.19 19.90
C LEU A 442 4.81 22.65 20.06
N MET A 443 4.01 23.14 19.11
CA MET A 443 3.49 24.51 19.16
C MET A 443 2.46 24.73 20.30
N GLN A 444 1.89 23.67 20.86
CA GLN A 444 1.02 23.72 22.03
C GLN A 444 1.79 23.64 23.37
N ASP A 445 3.09 23.40 23.34
CA ASP A 445 3.91 23.36 24.55
C ASP A 445 3.98 24.74 25.23
N ALA A 446 4.05 24.74 26.57
CA ALA A 446 4.08 25.95 27.39
C ALA A 446 5.24 26.91 27.02
N TYR A 447 6.34 26.39 26.51
CA TYR A 447 7.48 27.18 26.03
C TYR A 447 7.09 28.14 24.90
N PHE A 448 6.16 27.71 24.03
CA PHE A 448 5.68 28.50 22.90
C PHE A 448 4.45 29.37 23.24
N ALA A 449 3.97 29.37 24.49
CA ALA A 449 2.76 30.10 24.86
C ALA A 449 2.89 31.63 24.66
N SER A 450 4.10 32.18 24.79
CA SER A 450 4.41 33.60 24.61
C SER A 450 4.70 34.02 23.17
N ILE A 451 4.85 33.04 22.25
CA ILE A 451 5.17 33.29 20.85
C ILE A 451 3.90 33.60 20.07
N SER A 452 3.97 34.59 19.16
CA SER A 452 2.82 34.95 18.33
C SER A 452 2.37 33.79 17.42
N GLU A 453 1.07 33.73 17.06
CA GLU A 453 0.56 32.70 16.14
C GLU A 453 1.23 32.76 14.76
N ALA A 454 1.65 33.94 14.30
CA ALA A 454 2.39 34.11 13.05
C ALA A 454 3.78 33.45 13.12
N ASP A 455 4.48 33.61 14.25
CA ASP A 455 5.81 33.02 14.44
C ASP A 455 5.70 31.50 14.65
N LYS A 456 4.68 31.03 15.36
CA LYS A 456 4.38 29.59 15.47
C LYS A 456 4.13 28.97 14.10
N ALA A 457 3.32 29.64 13.27
CA ALA A 457 3.03 29.18 11.90
C ALA A 457 4.31 29.12 11.06
N TYR A 458 5.20 30.12 11.20
CA TYR A 458 6.48 30.14 10.51
C TYR A 458 7.40 28.99 10.94
N ILE A 459 7.58 28.78 12.26
CA ILE A 459 8.41 27.69 12.80
C ILE A 459 7.85 26.33 12.35
N THR A 460 6.52 26.17 12.45
CA THR A 460 5.83 24.97 11.97
C THR A 460 6.10 24.70 10.50
N GLY A 461 5.92 25.75 9.67
CA GLY A 461 6.15 25.68 8.22
C GLY A 461 7.57 25.25 7.92
N LYS A 462 8.56 25.89 8.54
CA LYS A 462 9.99 25.58 8.32
C LYS A 462 10.32 24.12 8.67
N ILE A 463 9.91 23.64 9.86
CA ILE A 463 10.16 22.25 10.26
C ILE A 463 9.48 21.27 9.29
N LEU A 464 8.25 21.55 8.87
CA LEU A 464 7.53 20.68 7.95
C LEU A 464 8.12 20.71 6.53
N ASP A 465 8.67 21.83 6.08
CA ASP A 465 9.38 21.92 4.80
C ASP A 465 10.67 21.08 4.82
N ASP A 466 11.42 21.11 5.92
CA ASP A 466 12.62 20.28 6.10
C ASP A 466 12.24 18.78 6.15
N VAL A 467 11.13 18.45 6.83
CA VAL A 467 10.55 17.10 6.82
C VAL A 467 10.19 16.67 5.39
N LYS A 468 9.54 17.53 4.60
CA LYS A 468 9.20 17.25 3.20
C LYS A 468 10.46 17.05 2.35
N GLY A 469 11.49 17.85 2.56
CA GLY A 469 12.77 17.72 1.88
C GLY A 469 13.38 16.32 2.09
N ARG A 470 13.50 15.90 3.33
CA ARG A 470 14.05 14.58 3.67
C ARG A 470 13.14 13.43 3.21
N MET A 471 11.81 13.62 3.25
CA MET A 471 10.87 12.64 2.70
C MET A 471 10.98 12.51 1.18
N LEU A 472 11.26 13.61 0.46
CA LEU A 472 11.46 13.56 -0.98
C LEU A 472 12.70 12.73 -1.35
N GLU A 473 13.81 12.89 -0.60
CA GLU A 473 15.00 12.04 -0.76
C GLU A 473 14.65 10.55 -0.58
N ASP A 474 13.90 10.22 0.50
CA ASP A 474 13.46 8.86 0.79
C ASP A 474 12.57 8.29 -0.32
N ILE A 475 11.64 9.07 -0.85
CA ILE A 475 10.72 8.68 -1.94
C ILE A 475 11.53 8.37 -3.20
N VAL A 476 12.41 9.28 -3.63
CA VAL A 476 13.23 9.09 -4.83
C VAL A 476 14.10 7.85 -4.70
N LEU A 477 14.79 7.69 -3.58
CA LEU A 477 15.64 6.52 -3.33
C LEU A 477 14.84 5.22 -3.38
N LEU A 478 13.68 5.19 -2.73
CA LEU A 478 12.79 4.02 -2.71
C LEU A 478 12.30 3.66 -4.11
N GLU A 479 11.81 4.63 -4.86
CA GLU A 479 11.24 4.40 -6.19
C GLU A 479 12.31 3.95 -7.20
N VAL A 480 13.47 4.56 -7.17
CA VAL A 480 14.61 4.10 -7.99
C VAL A 480 15.00 2.67 -7.64
N ARG A 481 15.07 2.32 -6.35
CA ARG A 481 15.39 0.95 -5.92
C ARG A 481 14.36 -0.08 -6.35
N LYS A 482 13.08 0.28 -6.31
CA LYS A 482 11.97 -0.63 -6.71
C LYS A 482 11.89 -0.85 -8.21
N THR A 483 12.44 0.06 -9.02
CA THR A 483 12.41 0.00 -10.49
C THR A 483 13.75 -0.38 -11.11
N ALA A 484 14.85 -0.22 -10.37
CA ALA A 484 16.18 -0.52 -10.87
C ALA A 484 16.33 -2.01 -11.23
N PRO A 485 16.94 -2.34 -12.39
CA PRO A 485 17.29 -3.72 -12.72
C PRO A 485 18.30 -4.28 -11.71
N SER A 486 18.40 -5.60 -11.61
CA SER A 486 19.30 -6.29 -10.66
C SER A 486 20.79 -5.96 -10.83
N THR A 487 21.16 -5.45 -12.00
CA THR A 487 22.53 -4.96 -12.29
C THR A 487 22.82 -3.60 -11.69
N MET A 488 21.81 -2.85 -11.26
CA MET A 488 21.95 -1.53 -10.67
C MET A 488 21.66 -1.53 -9.17
N GLU A 489 22.44 -0.75 -8.43
CA GLU A 489 22.22 -0.50 -7.00
C GLU A 489 22.07 1.00 -6.75
N ALA A 490 21.04 1.38 -6.01
CA ALA A 490 20.85 2.74 -5.52
C ALA A 490 21.01 2.76 -3.99
N PHE A 491 21.78 3.71 -3.48
CA PHE A 491 22.08 3.86 -2.06
C PHE A 491 22.44 5.31 -1.71
N LYS A 492 22.33 5.68 -0.44
CA LYS A 492 22.86 6.93 0.12
C LYS A 492 24.34 6.80 0.39
N PHE A 493 25.15 7.85 0.14
CA PHE A 493 26.58 7.80 0.40
C PHE A 493 27.01 8.96 1.28
N LYS A 494 27.62 8.65 2.44
CA LYS A 494 28.07 9.62 3.45
C LYS A 494 29.57 9.70 3.52
N PHE A 495 30.09 10.93 3.65
CA PHE A 495 31.49 11.22 3.79
C PHE A 495 31.89 11.37 5.26
N ASP A 496 33.08 10.89 5.63
CA ASP A 496 33.61 10.98 7.01
C ASP A 496 33.92 12.44 7.40
N ALA A 497 34.33 13.27 6.43
CA ALA A 497 34.52 14.70 6.60
C ALA A 497 33.21 15.52 6.66
N GLY A 498 32.06 14.86 6.56
CA GLY A 498 30.74 15.47 6.53
C GLY A 498 30.18 15.72 5.12
N GLY A 499 28.87 15.78 5.06
CA GLY A 499 28.09 15.83 3.81
C GLY A 499 27.80 14.45 3.25
N GLU A 500 26.93 14.40 2.27
CA GLU A 500 26.47 13.16 1.65
C GLU A 500 26.14 13.40 0.16
N PHE A 501 26.09 12.34 -0.63
CA PHE A 501 25.28 12.32 -1.84
C PHE A 501 23.95 11.69 -1.48
N ASP A 502 22.85 12.38 -1.76
CA ASP A 502 21.49 11.94 -1.42
C ASP A 502 21.18 10.59 -2.08
N MET A 503 21.71 10.35 -3.28
CA MET A 503 21.63 9.06 -3.94
C MET A 503 22.85 8.83 -4.87
N VAL A 504 23.39 7.63 -4.82
CA VAL A 504 24.35 7.10 -5.82
C VAL A 504 23.68 5.91 -6.50
N ILE A 505 23.67 5.90 -7.83
CA ILE A 505 23.25 4.74 -8.63
C ILE A 505 24.49 4.12 -9.24
N TYR A 506 24.84 2.91 -8.82
CA TYR A 506 25.96 2.14 -9.34
C TYR A 506 25.48 1.08 -10.30
N ASP A 507 25.95 1.10 -11.53
CA ASP A 507 25.71 0.07 -12.54
C ASP A 507 26.87 -0.93 -12.53
N LYS A 508 26.61 -2.14 -12.05
CA LYS A 508 27.59 -3.23 -11.97
C LYS A 508 28.01 -3.75 -13.34
N ALA A 509 27.13 -3.63 -14.34
CA ALA A 509 27.42 -4.14 -15.68
C ALA A 509 28.40 -3.24 -16.42
N SER A 510 28.22 -1.94 -16.35
CA SER A 510 29.09 -0.93 -16.99
C SER A 510 30.20 -0.42 -16.07
N GLN A 511 30.20 -0.80 -14.78
CA GLN A 511 31.15 -0.35 -13.75
C GLN A 511 31.30 1.19 -13.68
N ASN A 512 30.18 1.89 -13.77
CA ASN A 512 30.13 3.33 -13.59
C ASN A 512 29.04 3.74 -12.61
N CYS A 513 29.07 4.99 -12.17
CA CYS A 513 28.05 5.48 -11.26
C CYS A 513 27.48 6.83 -11.71
N ARG A 514 26.33 7.19 -11.14
CA ARG A 514 25.68 8.49 -11.24
C ARG A 514 25.44 9.01 -9.84
N ILE A 515 25.65 10.30 -9.61
CA ILE A 515 25.48 10.92 -8.31
C ILE A 515 24.37 11.97 -8.34
N TYR A 516 23.61 12.04 -7.26
CA TYR A 516 22.41 12.86 -7.18
C TYR A 516 22.34 13.65 -5.89
N GLU A 517 21.93 14.91 -5.99
CA GLU A 517 21.37 15.72 -4.92
C GLU A 517 19.86 15.83 -5.15
N ILE A 518 19.08 15.82 -4.07
CA ILE A 518 17.60 15.85 -4.13
C ILE A 518 17.11 17.00 -3.27
N LYS A 519 16.42 17.96 -3.87
CA LYS A 519 16.04 19.20 -3.21
C LYS A 519 14.56 19.50 -3.41
N HIS A 520 13.86 19.82 -2.33
CA HIS A 520 12.43 20.16 -2.34
C HIS A 520 12.15 21.57 -2.89
N SER A 521 13.18 22.35 -3.25
CA SER A 521 13.07 23.69 -3.79
C SER A 521 12.57 23.73 -5.23
N THR A 522 11.94 24.84 -5.62
CA THR A 522 11.52 25.15 -6.98
C THR A 522 12.56 25.93 -7.78
N GLU A 523 13.56 26.48 -7.13
CA GLU A 523 14.62 27.31 -7.73
C GLU A 523 15.96 26.57 -7.75
N ALA A 524 16.66 26.65 -8.88
CA ALA A 524 18.02 26.18 -8.99
C ALA A 524 18.98 27.14 -8.26
N ASN A 525 19.85 26.59 -7.43
CA ASN A 525 20.81 27.36 -6.63
C ASN A 525 22.19 26.68 -6.66
N GLU A 526 23.26 27.46 -6.78
CA GLU A 526 24.63 26.96 -6.76
C GLU A 526 24.98 26.15 -5.50
N LYS A 527 24.41 26.50 -4.36
CA LYS A 527 24.60 25.75 -3.10
C LYS A 527 24.17 24.29 -3.21
N GLN A 528 23.20 23.97 -4.07
CA GLN A 528 22.69 22.60 -4.28
C GLN A 528 23.70 21.70 -5.00
N THR A 529 24.74 22.27 -5.62
CA THR A 529 25.77 21.53 -6.36
C THR A 529 27.09 21.41 -5.64
N LEU A 530 27.23 21.99 -4.45
CA LEU A 530 28.51 22.06 -3.72
C LEU A 530 29.18 20.69 -3.59
N HIS A 531 28.44 19.66 -3.16
CA HIS A 531 28.98 18.30 -3.02
C HIS A 531 29.23 17.65 -4.39
N LEU A 532 28.36 17.87 -5.38
CA LEU A 532 28.53 17.30 -6.73
C LEU A 532 29.74 17.89 -7.48
N ARG A 533 30.20 19.08 -7.07
CA ARG A 533 31.35 19.79 -7.66
C ARG A 533 32.63 19.59 -6.87
N ASP A 534 32.56 19.06 -5.67
CA ASP A 534 33.71 18.75 -4.82
C ASP A 534 34.52 17.61 -5.46
N ALA A 535 35.73 17.96 -5.92
CA ALA A 535 36.59 17.03 -6.65
C ALA A 535 37.05 15.87 -5.76
N GLU A 536 37.30 16.11 -4.44
CA GLU A 536 37.73 15.10 -3.51
C GLU A 536 36.62 14.08 -3.24
N LYS A 537 35.39 14.56 -2.99
CA LYS A 537 34.22 13.71 -2.82
C LYS A 537 33.91 12.88 -4.08
N CYS A 538 33.97 13.48 -5.25
CA CYS A 538 33.83 12.76 -6.51
C CYS A 538 34.89 11.67 -6.66
N GLN A 539 36.17 11.95 -6.38
CA GLN A 539 37.25 10.99 -6.51
C GLN A 539 37.08 9.81 -5.52
N ILE A 540 36.61 10.06 -4.29
CA ILE A 540 36.29 8.99 -3.31
C ILE A 540 35.27 8.03 -3.88
N VAL A 541 34.20 8.55 -4.50
CA VAL A 541 33.13 7.72 -5.08
C VAL A 541 33.60 6.98 -6.34
N GLU A 542 34.36 7.66 -7.22
CA GLU A 542 34.94 7.04 -8.42
C GLU A 542 35.89 5.89 -8.11
N ASN A 543 36.70 6.02 -7.08
CA ASN A 543 37.62 4.95 -6.62
C ASN A 543 36.87 3.68 -6.19
N ARG A 544 35.61 3.79 -5.80
CA ARG A 544 34.81 2.66 -5.28
C ARG A 544 33.80 2.09 -6.28
N PHE A 545 33.21 2.97 -7.08
CA PHE A 545 32.06 2.64 -7.91
C PHE A 545 32.30 2.93 -9.40
N GLY A 546 33.56 3.21 -9.76
CA GLY A 546 33.94 3.52 -11.13
C GLY A 546 33.61 4.98 -11.52
N PRO A 547 33.89 5.37 -12.79
CA PRO A 547 33.73 6.74 -13.27
C PRO A 547 32.32 7.29 -13.04
N ILE A 548 32.23 8.56 -12.64
CA ILE A 548 30.97 9.28 -12.57
C ILE A 548 30.49 9.64 -13.97
N SER A 549 29.48 8.94 -14.47
CA SER A 549 28.89 9.15 -15.80
C SER A 549 27.87 10.29 -15.85
N GLY A 550 27.44 10.83 -14.70
CA GLY A 550 26.52 11.96 -14.63
C GLY A 550 26.33 12.50 -13.23
N LYS A 551 26.09 13.82 -13.16
CA LYS A 551 25.84 14.58 -11.93
C LYS A 551 24.49 15.27 -12.04
N PHE A 552 23.59 15.04 -11.10
CA PHE A 552 22.20 15.44 -11.19
C PHE A 552 21.72 16.14 -9.92
N VAL A 553 20.92 17.18 -10.09
CA VAL A 553 20.06 17.73 -9.04
C VAL A 553 18.62 17.42 -9.41
N LEU A 554 17.92 16.65 -8.57
CA LEU A 554 16.47 16.45 -8.70
C LEU A 554 15.76 17.49 -7.83
N TYR A 555 14.93 18.33 -8.46
CA TYR A 555 14.25 19.42 -7.79
C TYR A 555 12.87 19.67 -8.41
N ARG A 556 12.09 20.61 -7.88
CA ARG A 556 10.72 20.85 -8.34
C ARG A 556 10.62 21.91 -9.45
N GLY A 557 11.75 22.47 -9.90
CA GLY A 557 11.80 23.45 -10.99
C GLY A 557 11.86 22.82 -12.38
N LYS A 558 12.11 23.65 -13.39
CA LYS A 558 12.21 23.20 -14.79
C LYS A 558 13.59 22.61 -15.07
N ASP A 559 13.64 21.64 -15.98
CA ASP A 559 14.89 21.05 -16.42
C ASP A 559 15.86 22.14 -16.94
N THR A 560 17.10 22.13 -16.46
CA THR A 560 18.17 23.04 -16.87
C THR A 560 19.53 22.38 -16.72
N PHE A 561 20.56 23.00 -17.28
CA PHE A 561 21.94 22.54 -17.17
C PHE A 561 22.83 23.70 -16.78
N ALA A 562 23.61 23.54 -15.72
CA ALA A 562 24.55 24.55 -15.25
C ALA A 562 25.81 23.88 -14.70
N GLU A 563 27.00 24.39 -15.08
CA GLU A 563 28.29 24.01 -14.50
C GLU A 563 28.59 22.50 -14.47
N GLY A 564 28.18 21.77 -15.50
CA GLY A 564 28.42 20.33 -15.61
C GLY A 564 27.41 19.46 -14.82
N VAL A 565 26.39 20.07 -14.22
CA VAL A 565 25.33 19.40 -13.48
C VAL A 565 24.00 19.54 -14.20
N GLN A 566 23.25 18.46 -14.32
CA GLN A 566 21.89 18.44 -14.86
C GLN A 566 20.89 18.64 -13.73
N TYR A 567 20.06 19.66 -13.85
CA TYR A 567 18.90 19.87 -12.99
C TYR A 567 17.68 19.29 -13.68
N LEU A 568 17.02 18.36 -13.04
CA LEU A 568 15.84 17.67 -13.57
C LEU A 568 14.64 17.87 -12.65
N ASN A 569 13.48 18.07 -13.26
CA ASN A 569 12.22 18.10 -12.51
C ASN A 569 11.94 16.73 -11.89
N VAL A 570 11.76 16.72 -10.58
CA VAL A 570 11.63 15.47 -9.80
C VAL A 570 10.33 14.72 -10.10
N GLU A 571 9.22 15.44 -10.35
CA GLU A 571 7.95 14.82 -10.73
C GLU A 571 8.06 14.10 -12.09
N ASN A 572 8.69 14.75 -13.06
CA ASN A 572 8.93 14.15 -14.37
C ASN A 572 9.88 12.96 -14.27
N PHE A 573 10.92 13.07 -13.44
CA PHE A 573 11.86 11.97 -13.19
C PHE A 573 11.13 10.75 -12.61
N LEU A 574 10.33 10.95 -11.56
CA LEU A 574 9.58 9.86 -10.91
C LEU A 574 8.51 9.25 -11.83
N CYS A 575 7.81 10.06 -12.63
CA CYS A 575 6.87 9.57 -13.63
C CYS A 575 7.54 8.78 -14.76
N GLY A 576 8.81 9.06 -15.04
CA GLY A 576 9.62 8.37 -16.06
C GLY A 576 10.21 7.02 -15.63
N LEU A 577 10.18 6.69 -14.34
CA LEU A 577 10.65 5.40 -13.83
C LEU A 577 9.74 4.27 -14.30
N LYS A 578 10.32 3.19 -14.88
CA LYS A 578 9.56 2.05 -15.45
C LYS A 578 9.85 0.76 -14.72
#